data_d07e34ba5e7c19933ec60f0ee8bacfea
#
_entry.id   d07e34ba5e7c19933ec60f0ee8bacfea
#
_cell.length_a   1.000
_cell.length_b   1.000
_cell.length_c   1.000
_cell.angle_alpha   90.00
_cell.angle_beta   90.00
_cell.angle_gamma   90.00
#
_symmetry.space_group_name_H-M   'P 1'
#
loop_
_entity.id
_entity.type
_entity.pdbx_description
1 polymer ?
#
loop_
_entity_poly.entity_id
_entity_poly.type
_entity_poly.pdbx_seq_one_letter_code
_entity_poly.pdbx_strand_id
1 'polypeptide(L)'
;MWAKYAEEDKFPAAGGDYDEANMKDDAPGKVGLAKPEDVEYLLSFPQADVEKIDDAASLMHMMNANTFTCGAFRLKDAADAESVAADVKEYVMNKQWMCGFPDKLIVASVGGYLVEVFGDEELVNTFRDKLAEAYPDTVIVSEDPIV
;
A
#
# COMPACT_ATOMS: atom_id res chain seq x y z
N MET A 1 -2.75 13.59 2.53
CA MET A 1 -3.98 12.83 2.31
C MET A 1 -4.55 12.26 3.62
N TRP A 2 -3.81 11.44 4.35
CA TRP A 2 -4.27 10.88 5.63
C TRP A 2 -4.66 11.96 6.65
N ALA A 3 -3.87 13.02 6.74
CA ALA A 3 -4.13 14.12 7.66
C ALA A 3 -5.46 14.85 7.39
N LYS A 4 -6.02 14.69 6.18
CA LYS A 4 -7.29 15.31 5.79
C LYS A 4 -8.49 14.39 5.94
N TYR A 5 -8.28 13.17 6.41
CA TYR A 5 -9.38 12.26 6.73
C TYR A 5 -10.27 12.88 7.80
N ALA A 6 -11.59 12.71 7.65
CA ALA A 6 -12.50 12.99 8.73
C ALA A 6 -12.23 12.04 9.90
N GLU A 7 -12.35 12.51 11.14
CA GLU A 7 -12.08 11.67 12.32
C GLU A 7 -12.90 10.39 12.31
N GLU A 8 -14.14 10.46 11.85
CA GLU A 8 -15.04 9.30 11.76
C GLU A 8 -14.59 8.25 10.76
N ASP A 9 -13.77 8.63 9.78
CA ASP A 9 -13.25 7.71 8.76
C ASP A 9 -11.89 7.12 9.14
N LYS A 10 -11.23 7.69 10.15
CA LYS A 10 -9.94 7.21 10.58
C LYS A 10 -10.05 5.91 11.37
N PHE A 11 -9.08 5.06 11.22
CA PHE A 11 -8.87 3.87 12.03
C PHE A 11 -7.52 4.00 12.75
N PRO A 12 -7.26 3.19 13.81
CA PRO A 12 -5.94 3.20 14.46
C PRO A 12 -4.87 2.80 13.44
N ALA A 13 -3.98 3.73 13.12
CA ALA A 13 -3.00 3.54 12.06
C ALA A 13 -1.59 3.84 12.52
N ALA A 14 -0.64 3.20 11.88
CA ALA A 14 0.79 3.46 12.04
C ALA A 14 1.47 3.34 10.69
N GLY A 15 2.58 4.01 10.52
CA GLY A 15 3.37 3.95 9.30
C GLY A 15 4.83 3.65 9.59
N GLY A 16 5.60 3.42 8.52
CA GLY A 16 7.02 3.15 8.61
C GLY A 16 7.38 1.69 8.42
N ASP A 17 8.54 1.31 8.93
CA ASP A 17 9.06 -0.05 8.87
C ASP A 17 9.59 -0.49 10.24
N TYR A 18 10.51 -1.46 10.27
CA TYR A 18 11.07 -1.98 11.53
C TYR A 18 12.14 -1.07 12.14
N ASP A 19 12.56 -0.02 11.44
CA ASP A 19 13.49 0.98 11.97
C ASP A 19 12.69 2.04 12.74
N GLU A 20 13.02 2.20 14.03
CA GLU A 20 12.33 3.16 14.90
C GLU A 20 12.34 4.59 14.34
N ALA A 21 13.38 4.97 13.60
CA ALA A 21 13.50 6.29 13.00
C ALA A 21 12.40 6.53 11.95
N ASN A 22 11.85 5.47 11.35
CA ASN A 22 10.81 5.55 10.33
C ASN A 22 9.40 5.36 10.87
N MET A 23 9.27 4.87 12.10
CA MET A 23 7.94 4.61 12.69
C MET A 23 7.18 5.89 12.98
N LYS A 24 5.90 5.91 12.61
CA LYS A 24 5.00 7.05 12.83
C LYS A 24 3.69 6.57 13.41
N ASP A 25 3.17 7.30 14.38
CA ASP A 25 1.83 7.09 14.92
C ASP A 25 0.85 7.96 14.15
N ASP A 26 -0.26 7.37 13.73
CA ASP A 26 -1.35 8.07 13.03
C ASP A 26 -0.86 8.87 11.82
N ALA A 27 0.12 8.33 11.09
CA ALA A 27 0.68 8.96 9.91
C ALA A 27 1.43 7.95 9.04
N PRO A 28 1.50 8.18 7.72
CA PRO A 28 2.38 7.39 6.88
C PRO A 28 3.84 7.57 7.28
N GLY A 29 4.63 6.53 7.15
CA GLY A 29 6.06 6.56 7.43
C GLY A 29 6.88 5.95 6.31
N LYS A 30 8.16 6.33 6.26
CA LYS A 30 9.09 5.84 5.26
C LYS A 30 9.39 4.35 5.46
N VAL A 31 9.54 3.63 4.34
CA VAL A 31 10.01 2.25 4.32
C VAL A 31 11.37 2.21 3.64
N GLY A 32 12.39 1.70 4.34
CA GLY A 32 13.74 1.56 3.79
C GLY A 32 13.79 0.44 2.76
N LEU A 33 14.63 0.61 1.74
CA LEU A 33 14.75 -0.33 0.64
C LEU A 33 16.01 -1.20 0.68
N ALA A 34 16.82 -1.05 1.73
CA ALA A 34 18.09 -1.79 1.86
C ALA A 34 17.88 -3.29 2.03
N LYS A 35 16.73 -3.70 2.55
CA LYS A 35 16.36 -5.10 2.78
C LYS A 35 15.09 -5.43 2.03
N PRO A 36 15.17 -5.93 0.79
CA PRO A 36 13.98 -6.26 0.00
C PRO A 36 13.03 -7.24 0.68
N GLU A 37 13.54 -8.16 1.48
CA GLU A 37 12.73 -9.10 2.23
C GLU A 37 11.82 -8.41 3.26
N ASP A 38 12.25 -7.30 3.85
CA ASP A 38 11.42 -6.55 4.78
C ASP A 38 10.28 -5.84 4.05
N VAL A 39 10.55 -5.30 2.87
CA VAL A 39 9.52 -4.67 2.03
C VAL A 39 8.45 -5.70 1.63
N GLU A 40 8.87 -6.89 1.22
CA GLU A 40 7.96 -7.98 0.87
C GLU A 40 7.10 -8.38 2.07
N TYR A 41 7.73 -8.61 3.20
CA TYR A 41 7.02 -9.05 4.40
C TYR A 41 6.03 -7.99 4.89
N LEU A 42 6.45 -6.73 4.91
CA LEU A 42 5.66 -5.63 5.46
C LEU A 42 4.50 -5.23 4.56
N LEU A 43 4.73 -5.16 3.26
CA LEU A 43 3.79 -4.57 2.31
C LEU A 43 3.26 -5.54 1.26
N SER A 44 3.63 -6.80 1.31
CA SER A 44 3.26 -7.79 0.27
C SER A 44 3.68 -7.32 -1.12
N PHE A 45 4.87 -6.74 -1.20
CA PHE A 45 5.45 -6.24 -2.44
C PHE A 45 6.57 -7.19 -2.90
N PRO A 46 6.53 -7.68 -4.15
CA PRO A 46 7.52 -8.67 -4.60
C PRO A 46 8.95 -8.16 -4.50
N GLN A 47 9.85 -8.99 -3.94
CA GLN A 47 11.26 -8.63 -3.78
C GLN A 47 11.92 -8.25 -5.11
N ALA A 48 11.58 -8.96 -6.19
CA ALA A 48 12.15 -8.71 -7.50
C ALA A 48 11.87 -7.29 -8.03
N ASP A 49 10.79 -6.67 -7.57
CA ASP A 49 10.39 -5.34 -8.02
C ASP A 49 10.95 -4.21 -7.16
N VAL A 50 11.60 -4.53 -6.03
CA VAL A 50 12.18 -3.50 -5.15
C VAL A 50 13.25 -2.70 -5.88
N GLU A 51 13.99 -3.31 -6.79
CA GLU A 51 15.00 -2.61 -7.59
C GLU A 51 14.41 -1.59 -8.57
N LYS A 52 13.10 -1.67 -8.83
CA LYS A 52 12.38 -0.76 -9.73
C LYS A 52 11.86 0.50 -9.06
N ILE A 53 12.00 0.57 -7.73
CA ILE A 53 11.55 1.72 -6.95
C ILE A 53 12.72 2.37 -6.21
N ASP A 54 12.60 3.67 -5.94
CA ASP A 54 13.64 4.41 -5.22
C ASP A 54 13.11 5.11 -3.96
N ASP A 55 11.85 4.92 -3.63
CA ASP A 55 11.27 5.40 -2.38
C ASP A 55 10.02 4.60 -2.07
N ALA A 56 9.71 4.46 -0.79
CA ALA A 56 8.52 3.76 -0.33
C ALA A 56 8.02 4.33 0.99
N ALA A 57 6.71 4.27 1.18
CA ALA A 57 6.05 4.65 2.43
C ALA A 57 4.93 3.66 2.73
N SER A 58 4.58 3.52 3.99
CA SER A 58 3.51 2.63 4.43
C SER A 58 2.54 3.32 5.36
N LEU A 59 1.30 2.83 5.35
CA LEU A 59 0.27 3.15 6.33
C LEU A 59 -0.52 1.88 6.58
N MET A 60 -0.60 1.43 7.82
CA MET A 60 -1.20 0.13 8.17
C MET A 60 -2.12 0.27 9.38
N HIS A 61 -3.14 -0.61 9.44
CA HIS A 61 -3.97 -0.73 10.64
C HIS A 61 -3.08 -1.23 11.79
N MET A 62 -3.09 -0.50 12.89
CA MET A 62 -2.20 -0.75 14.03
C MET A 62 -2.42 -2.12 14.68
N MET A 63 -3.67 -2.60 14.68
CA MET A 63 -4.04 -3.84 15.35
C MET A 63 -3.89 -5.07 14.46
N ASN A 64 -4.15 -4.93 13.16
CA ASN A 64 -4.09 -6.06 12.22
C ASN A 64 -3.87 -5.54 10.80
N ALA A 65 -2.70 -5.83 10.23
CA ALA A 65 -2.34 -5.40 8.89
C ALA A 65 -3.29 -5.94 7.81
N ASN A 66 -3.92 -7.11 8.03
CA ASN A 66 -4.90 -7.65 7.09
C ASN A 66 -6.17 -6.81 7.02
N THR A 67 -6.44 -5.99 8.02
CA THR A 67 -7.58 -5.06 8.01
C THR A 67 -7.31 -3.86 7.09
N PHE A 68 -6.08 -3.39 7.04
CA PHE A 68 -5.68 -2.33 6.12
C PHE A 68 -4.15 -2.25 6.03
N THR A 69 -3.64 -2.32 4.82
CA THR A 69 -2.24 -2.03 4.51
C THR A 69 -2.16 -1.23 3.23
N CYS A 70 -1.44 -0.12 3.28
CA CYS A 70 -1.16 0.70 2.11
C CYS A 70 0.33 0.87 1.96
N GLY A 71 0.82 0.65 0.74
CA GLY A 71 2.19 0.96 0.35
C GLY A 71 2.18 1.93 -0.82
N ALA A 72 3.00 2.97 -0.74
CA ALA A 72 3.23 3.90 -1.84
C ALA A 72 4.68 3.77 -2.28
N PHE A 73 4.90 3.56 -3.57
CA PHE A 73 6.21 3.25 -4.14
C PHE A 73 6.51 4.21 -5.27
N ARG A 74 7.63 4.92 -5.20
CA ARG A 74 8.06 5.77 -6.31
C ARG A 74 8.85 4.93 -7.29
N LEU A 75 8.35 4.85 -8.53
CA LEU A 75 9.00 4.09 -9.60
C LEU A 75 10.20 4.88 -10.14
N LYS A 76 11.31 4.19 -10.40
CA LYS A 76 12.46 4.77 -11.11
C LYS A 76 12.10 5.09 -12.55
N ASP A 77 11.23 4.28 -13.15
CA ASP A 77 10.71 4.46 -14.50
C ASP A 77 9.20 4.26 -14.47
N ALA A 78 8.46 5.32 -14.82
CA ALA A 78 6.99 5.27 -14.82
C ALA A 78 6.44 4.23 -15.81
N ALA A 79 7.21 3.84 -16.82
CA ALA A 79 6.81 2.80 -17.77
C ALA A 79 6.68 1.41 -17.13
N ASP A 80 7.25 1.20 -15.93
CA ASP A 80 7.15 -0.07 -15.21
C ASP A 80 5.85 -0.21 -14.41
N ALA A 81 5.00 0.82 -14.37
CA ALA A 81 3.81 0.84 -13.52
C ALA A 81 2.90 -0.37 -13.76
N GLU A 82 2.60 -0.70 -15.00
CA GLU A 82 1.71 -1.82 -15.32
C GLU A 82 2.32 -3.17 -14.96
N SER A 83 3.62 -3.36 -15.23
CA SER A 83 4.27 -4.64 -14.92
C SER A 83 4.41 -4.84 -13.42
N VAL A 84 4.77 -3.80 -12.67
CA VAL A 84 4.87 -3.88 -11.21
C VAL A 84 3.49 -4.10 -10.60
N ALA A 85 2.47 -3.42 -11.10
CA ALA A 85 1.09 -3.61 -10.63
C ALA A 85 0.62 -5.05 -10.85
N ALA A 86 0.94 -5.64 -11.99
CA ALA A 86 0.60 -7.04 -12.27
C ALA A 86 1.32 -8.00 -11.32
N ASP A 87 2.58 -7.75 -11.03
CA ASP A 87 3.38 -8.56 -10.11
C ASP A 87 2.83 -8.47 -8.67
N VAL A 88 2.45 -7.27 -8.23
CA VAL A 88 1.84 -7.06 -6.92
C VAL A 88 0.52 -7.80 -6.81
N LYS A 89 -0.32 -7.69 -7.83
CA LYS A 89 -1.61 -8.41 -7.87
C LYS A 89 -1.40 -9.91 -7.78
N GLU A 90 -0.49 -10.45 -8.58
CA GLU A 90 -0.19 -11.88 -8.55
C GLU A 90 0.30 -12.33 -7.19
N TYR A 91 1.20 -11.54 -6.57
CA TYR A 91 1.72 -11.86 -5.25
C TYR A 91 0.60 -11.90 -4.20
N VAL A 92 -0.24 -10.86 -4.15
CA VAL A 92 -1.32 -10.75 -3.16
C VAL A 92 -2.37 -11.85 -3.36
N MET A 93 -2.73 -12.14 -4.60
CA MET A 93 -3.75 -13.16 -4.91
C MET A 93 -3.28 -14.58 -4.59
N ASN A 94 -1.97 -14.82 -4.64
CA ASN A 94 -1.40 -16.15 -4.37
C ASN A 94 -0.84 -16.31 -2.95
N LYS A 95 -0.87 -15.23 -2.16
CA LYS A 95 -0.34 -15.26 -0.80
C LYS A 95 -1.20 -16.13 0.09
N GLN A 96 -0.55 -16.90 0.98
CA GLN A 96 -1.24 -17.59 2.06
C GLN A 96 -1.46 -16.60 3.21
N TRP A 97 -2.71 -16.21 3.39
CA TRP A 97 -3.06 -15.29 4.47
C TRP A 97 -3.25 -16.03 5.79
N MET A 98 -2.72 -15.45 6.85
CA MET A 98 -2.87 -15.94 8.21
C MET A 98 -3.66 -14.92 9.02
N CYS A 99 -4.41 -15.38 10.04
CA CYS A 99 -5.25 -14.51 10.87
C CYS A 99 -6.37 -13.80 10.09
N GLY A 100 -6.88 -14.43 9.03
CA GLY A 100 -7.97 -13.92 8.21
C GLY A 100 -7.50 -13.43 6.85
N PHE A 101 -8.46 -13.18 5.98
CA PHE A 101 -8.22 -12.68 4.62
C PHE A 101 -8.58 -11.20 4.53
N PRO A 102 -7.79 -10.37 3.87
CA PRO A 102 -8.27 -9.07 3.42
C PRO A 102 -9.32 -9.28 2.33
N ASP A 103 -10.26 -8.34 2.23
CA ASP A 103 -11.38 -8.46 1.30
C ASP A 103 -11.03 -8.07 -0.13
N LYS A 104 -10.17 -7.08 -0.28
CA LYS A 104 -10.01 -6.40 -1.57
C LYS A 104 -8.62 -5.81 -1.72
N LEU A 105 -8.13 -5.83 -2.97
CA LEU A 105 -6.88 -5.19 -3.38
C LEU A 105 -7.17 -4.10 -4.40
N ILE A 106 -6.59 -2.92 -4.22
CA ILE A 106 -6.55 -1.87 -5.23
C ILE A 106 -5.09 -1.50 -5.49
N VAL A 107 -4.73 -1.39 -6.76
CA VAL A 107 -3.44 -0.85 -7.19
C VAL A 107 -3.73 0.35 -8.08
N ALA A 108 -3.18 1.50 -7.71
CA ALA A 108 -3.41 2.76 -8.41
C ALA A 108 -2.08 3.41 -8.79
N SER A 109 -2.09 4.16 -9.88
CA SER A 109 -0.97 4.99 -10.32
C SER A 109 -1.29 6.45 -10.01
N VAL A 110 -0.36 7.15 -9.36
CA VAL A 110 -0.50 8.58 -9.04
C VAL A 110 0.81 9.26 -9.43
N GLY A 111 0.83 9.86 -10.63
CA GLY A 111 2.07 10.42 -11.16
C GLY A 111 3.14 9.34 -11.31
N GLY A 112 4.32 9.56 -10.73
CA GLY A 112 5.40 8.57 -10.73
C GLY A 112 5.33 7.54 -9.62
N TYR A 113 4.24 7.53 -8.82
CA TYR A 113 4.04 6.60 -7.72
C TYR A 113 3.08 5.50 -8.09
N LEU A 114 3.32 4.31 -7.51
CA LEU A 114 2.37 3.22 -7.52
C LEU A 114 1.88 3.03 -6.09
N VAL A 115 0.58 2.97 -5.89
CA VAL A 115 -0.05 2.80 -4.57
C VAL A 115 -0.75 1.46 -4.53
N GLU A 116 -0.35 0.62 -3.57
CA GLU A 116 -0.97 -0.67 -3.29
C GLU A 116 -1.77 -0.52 -2.00
N VAL A 117 -3.03 -0.94 -2.00
CA VAL A 117 -3.83 -0.97 -0.78
C VAL A 117 -4.69 -2.22 -0.75
N PHE A 118 -4.67 -2.92 0.38
CA PHE A 118 -5.53 -4.08 0.59
C PHE A 118 -6.03 -4.11 2.03
N GLY A 119 -7.14 -4.79 2.23
CA GLY A 119 -7.76 -4.92 3.54
C GLY A 119 -9.27 -5.03 3.46
N ASP A 120 -9.92 -4.54 4.51
CA ASP A 120 -11.37 -4.44 4.64
C ASP A 120 -11.96 -3.63 3.49
N GLU A 121 -12.96 -4.16 2.80
CA GLU A 121 -13.53 -3.51 1.62
C GLU A 121 -13.94 -2.06 1.89
N GLU A 122 -14.61 -1.82 3.00
CA GLU A 122 -15.07 -0.47 3.36
C GLU A 122 -13.90 0.50 3.55
N LEU A 123 -12.85 0.07 4.25
CA LEU A 123 -11.66 0.90 4.49
C LEU A 123 -10.89 1.16 3.20
N VAL A 124 -10.75 0.13 2.37
CA VAL A 124 -10.04 0.22 1.09
C VAL A 124 -10.78 1.13 0.13
N ASN A 125 -12.11 1.02 0.05
CA ASN A 125 -12.93 1.87 -0.81
C ASN A 125 -12.87 3.34 -0.37
N THR A 126 -12.91 3.59 0.93
CA THR A 126 -12.78 4.95 1.49
C THR A 126 -11.43 5.54 1.12
N PHE A 127 -10.36 4.76 1.27
CA PHE A 127 -9.02 5.21 0.90
C PHE A 127 -8.94 5.55 -0.59
N ARG A 128 -9.47 4.67 -1.45
CA ARG A 128 -9.52 4.89 -2.90
C ARG A 128 -10.18 6.22 -3.24
N ASP A 129 -11.34 6.49 -2.65
CA ASP A 129 -12.12 7.68 -2.94
C ASP A 129 -11.37 8.95 -2.48
N LYS A 130 -10.74 8.89 -1.32
CA LYS A 130 -9.96 10.01 -0.79
C LYS A 130 -8.66 10.23 -1.57
N LEU A 131 -8.05 9.15 -2.06
CA LEU A 131 -6.87 9.24 -2.91
C LEU A 131 -7.20 9.96 -4.22
N ALA A 132 -8.29 9.57 -4.87
CA ALA A 132 -8.72 10.20 -6.12
C ALA A 132 -9.13 11.67 -5.91
N GLU A 133 -9.69 11.99 -4.76
CA GLU A 133 -10.06 13.37 -4.41
C GLU A 133 -8.81 14.23 -4.17
N ALA A 134 -7.83 13.70 -3.45
CA ALA A 134 -6.59 14.42 -3.14
C ALA A 134 -5.69 14.56 -4.37
N TYR A 135 -5.71 13.57 -5.26
CA TYR A 135 -4.87 13.50 -6.47
C TYR A 135 -5.75 13.18 -7.67
N PRO A 136 -6.30 14.22 -8.35
CA PRO A 136 -7.25 14.02 -9.47
C PRO A 136 -6.71 13.23 -10.64
N ASP A 137 -5.39 13.13 -10.80
CA ASP A 137 -4.74 12.34 -11.86
C ASP A 137 -4.52 10.86 -11.47
N THR A 138 -5.11 10.42 -10.36
CA THR A 138 -5.07 9.00 -9.96
C THR A 138 -5.73 8.12 -11.02
N VAL A 139 -5.02 7.05 -11.39
CA VAL A 139 -5.54 6.02 -12.31
C VAL A 139 -5.61 4.70 -11.55
N ILE A 140 -6.80 4.11 -11.49
CA ILE A 140 -6.96 2.78 -10.90
C ILE A 140 -6.49 1.75 -11.93
N VAL A 141 -5.38 1.09 -11.63
CA VAL A 141 -4.79 0.09 -12.51
C VAL A 141 -5.46 -1.28 -12.30
N SER A 142 -5.78 -1.61 -11.05
CA SER A 142 -6.38 -2.89 -10.69
C SER A 142 -7.26 -2.68 -9.45
N GLU A 143 -8.43 -3.28 -9.45
CA GLU A 143 -9.36 -3.25 -8.31
C GLU A 143 -10.09 -4.59 -8.28
N ASP A 144 -9.69 -5.48 -7.37
CA ASP A 144 -10.14 -6.87 -7.36
C ASP A 144 -10.42 -7.38 -5.95
N PRO A 145 -11.45 -8.24 -5.79
CA PRO A 145 -11.64 -8.94 -4.52
C PRO A 145 -10.51 -9.97 -4.33
N ILE A 146 -10.13 -10.19 -3.08
CA ILE A 146 -9.19 -11.23 -2.70
C ILE A 146 -10.00 -12.47 -2.31
N VAL A 147 -9.80 -13.55 -3.04
CA VAL A 147 -10.52 -14.80 -2.81
C VAL A 147 -9.59 -15.98 -2.62
#